data_8b603a0621e664b91005a33f73a0ea15
#
_entry.id   8b603a0621e664b91005a33f73a0ea15
#
_cell.length_a   1.000
_cell.length_b   1.000
_cell.length_c   1.000
_cell.angle_alpha   90.00
_cell.angle_beta   90.00
_cell.angle_gamma   90.00
#
_symmetry.space_group_name_H-M   'P 1'
#
loop_
_entity.id
_entity.type
_entity.pdbx_description
1 polymer ?
#
loop_
_entity_poly.entity_id
_entity_poly.type
_entity_poly.pdbx_seq_one_letter_code
_entity_poly.pdbx_strand_id
1 'polypeptide(L)' 'MKINLWYCAEMNKWRWTLIDDRRPICRQESGQQPFLRDAMNDVANTVEYLLSTDS' A
#
# COMPACT_ATOMS: atom_id res chain seq x y z
N MET A 1 11.08 3.63 1.09
CA MET A 1 9.73 3.08 0.91
C MET A 1 9.24 3.38 -0.49
N LYS A 2 8.66 2.39 -1.14
CA LYS A 2 8.16 2.50 -2.51
C LYS A 2 6.68 2.18 -2.54
N ILE A 3 5.89 3.06 -3.15
CA ILE A 3 4.45 2.90 -3.22
C ILE A 3 4.01 3.03 -4.67
N ASN A 4 3.22 2.05 -5.15
CA ASN A 4 2.62 2.08 -6.47
C ASN A 4 1.10 1.98 -6.32
N LEU A 5 0.39 2.77 -7.09
CA LEU A 5 -1.08 2.77 -7.10
C LEU A 5 -1.55 2.93 -8.53
N TRP A 6 -2.41 2.03 -8.98
CA TRP A 6 -2.88 2.07 -10.38
C TRP A 6 -4.29 1.48 -10.48
N TYR A 7 -4.98 1.83 -11.57
CA TYR A 7 -6.30 1.29 -11.86
C TYR A 7 -6.18 0.03 -12.70
N CYS A 8 -6.81 -1.05 -12.26
CA CYS A 8 -6.83 -2.31 -12.99
C CYS A 8 -8.18 -2.45 -13.70
N ALA A 9 -8.18 -2.22 -15.02
CA ALA A 9 -9.42 -2.23 -15.81
C ALA A 9 -10.06 -3.62 -15.84
N GLU A 10 -9.26 -4.67 -15.82
CA GLU A 10 -9.77 -6.04 -15.85
C GLU A 10 -10.63 -6.36 -14.64
N MET A 11 -10.26 -5.82 -13.50
CA MET A 11 -10.94 -6.09 -12.24
C MET A 11 -11.86 -4.95 -11.81
N ASN A 12 -11.81 -3.83 -12.53
CA ASN A 12 -12.52 -2.60 -12.16
C ASN A 12 -12.21 -2.17 -10.75
N LYS A 13 -10.94 -2.25 -10.38
CA LYS A 13 -10.48 -1.90 -9.04
C LYS A 13 -9.18 -1.14 -9.10
N TRP A 14 -8.94 -0.32 -8.07
CA TRP A 14 -7.66 0.31 -7.85
C TRP A 14 -6.80 -0.64 -7.05
N ARG A 15 -5.60 -0.91 -7.54
CA ARG A 15 -4.66 -1.80 -6.89
C ARG A 15 -3.44 -1.00 -6.42
N TRP A 16 -2.85 -1.48 -5.35
CA TRP A 16 -1.66 -0.81 -4.82
C TRP A 16 -0.68 -1.85 -4.27
N THR A 17 0.58 -1.47 -4.30
CA THR A 17 1.65 -2.24 -3.66
C THR A 17 2.54 -1.27 -2.89
N LEU A 18 3.10 -1.77 -1.81
CA LEU A 18 3.99 -0.99 -0.97
C LEU A 18 5.17 -1.87 -0.59
N ILE A 19 6.38 -1.34 -0.75
CA ILE A 19 7.60 -2.02 -0.36
C ILE A 19 8.34 -1.14 0.63
N ASP A 20 8.54 -1.64 1.83
CA ASP A 20 9.32 -0.98 2.86
C ASP A 20 10.66 -1.70 2.93
N ASP A 21 11.68 -1.08 2.34
CA ASP A 21 13.01 -1.65 2.25
C ASP A 21 13.94 -1.13 3.34
N ARG A 22 13.40 -0.55 4.41
CA ARG A 22 14.21 -0.11 5.55
C ARG A 22 14.78 -1.31 6.29
N ARG A 23 16.04 -1.22 6.58
CA ARG A 23 16.74 -2.31 7.25
C ARG A 23 16.38 -2.39 8.73
N PRO A 24 16.47 -3.58 9.34
CA PRO A 24 16.97 -4.84 8.75
C PRO A 24 15.92 -5.68 8.07
N ILE A 25 14.64 -5.29 8.15
CA ILE A 25 13.53 -6.10 7.65
C ILE A 25 12.92 -5.42 6.42
N CYS A 26 12.78 -6.20 5.34
CA CYS A 26 12.05 -5.76 4.17
C CYS A 26 10.62 -6.26 4.27
N ARG A 27 9.65 -5.34 4.14
CA ARG A 27 8.22 -5.67 4.23
C ARG A 27 7.52 -5.31 2.94
N GLN A 28 6.55 -6.14 2.56
CA GLN A 28 5.74 -5.90 1.37
C GLN A 28 4.27 -6.01 1.74
N GLU A 29 3.50 -5.05 1.26
CA GLU A 29 2.05 -5.03 1.46
C GLU A 29 1.38 -4.73 0.13
N SER A 30 0.16 -5.21 -0.03
CA SER A 30 -0.62 -4.95 -1.23
C SER A 30 -2.09 -5.00 -0.91
N GLY A 31 -2.89 -4.42 -1.79
CA GLY A 31 -4.34 -4.45 -1.61
C GLY A 31 -5.05 -3.99 -2.87
N GLN A 32 -6.37 -3.99 -2.80
CA GLN A 32 -7.22 -3.52 -3.89
C GLN A 32 -8.54 -3.02 -3.34
N GLN A 33 -9.07 -1.98 -3.97
CA GLN A 33 -10.34 -1.38 -3.59
C GLN A 33 -11.08 -0.91 -4.83
N PRO A 34 -12.41 -0.95 -4.84
CA PRO A 34 -13.18 -0.49 -6.01
C PRO A 34 -13.09 1.02 -6.24
N PHE A 35 -12.75 1.80 -5.21
CA PHE A 35 -12.68 3.25 -5.32
C PHE A 35 -11.27 3.75 -4.97
N LEU A 36 -10.84 4.77 -5.70
CA LEU A 36 -9.52 5.35 -5.49
C LEU A 36 -9.34 5.84 -4.05
N ARG A 37 -10.34 6.49 -3.51
CA ARG A 37 -10.27 7.01 -2.14
C ARG A 37 -9.98 5.90 -1.13
N ASP A 38 -10.65 4.77 -1.29
CA ASP A 38 -10.47 3.65 -0.38
C ASP A 38 -9.09 3.03 -0.53
N ALA A 39 -8.59 2.94 -1.77
CA ALA A 39 -7.23 2.44 -2.01
C ALA A 39 -6.19 3.37 -1.37
N MET A 40 -6.38 4.68 -1.49
CA MET A 40 -5.48 5.65 -0.87
C MET A 40 -5.51 5.55 0.65
N ASN A 41 -6.70 5.33 1.22
CA ASN A 41 -6.81 5.12 2.66
C ASN A 41 -6.07 3.86 3.11
N ASP A 42 -6.16 2.79 2.33
CA ASP A 42 -5.42 1.56 2.63
C ASP A 42 -3.91 1.82 2.66
N VAL A 43 -3.41 2.55 1.66
CA VAL A 43 -1.99 2.88 1.61
C VAL A 43 -1.58 3.72 2.81
N ALA A 44 -2.37 4.75 3.12
CA ALA A 44 -2.06 5.63 4.24
C ALA A 44 -2.05 4.87 5.57
N ASN A 45 -3.05 4.01 5.79
CA ASN A 45 -3.13 3.21 7.01
C ASN A 45 -1.95 2.24 7.11
N THR A 46 -1.55 1.65 5.99
CA THR A 46 -0.44 0.72 5.96
C THR A 46 0.87 1.43 6.28
N VAL A 47 1.08 2.62 5.70
CA VAL A 47 2.28 3.41 5.99
C VAL A 47 2.34 3.75 7.47
N GLU A 48 1.25 4.23 8.03
CA GLU A 48 1.20 4.58 9.45
C GLU A 48 1.49 3.37 10.34
N TYR A 49 0.93 2.23 9.99
CA TYR A 49 1.17 0.99 10.74
C TYR A 49 2.66 0.62 10.71
N LEU A 50 3.26 0.65 9.52
CA LEU A 50 4.68 0.29 9.39
C LEU A 50 5.59 1.27 10.12
N LEU A 51 5.27 2.56 10.07
CA LEU A 51 6.06 3.56 10.77
C LEU A 51 5.94 3.42 12.29
N SER A 52 4.76 3.08 12.80
CA SER A 52 4.57 2.96 14.23
C SER A 52 5.19 1.70 14.81
N THR A 53 5.39 0.64 14.01
CA THR A 53 6.03 -0.59 14.50
C THR A 53 7.55 -0.50 14.52
N ASP A 54 8.12 0.58 14.01
CA ASP A 54 9.56 0.78 13.92
C ASP A 54 10.16 1.53 15.12
N SER A 55 9.32 1.94 16.03
CA SER A 55 9.80 2.72 17.18
C SER A 55 10.30 1.83 18.31
#